data_695657eacb7313eaf09af41b1f40e48c
#
_entry.id   695657eacb7313eaf09af41b1f40e48c
#
_cell.length_a   1.000
_cell.length_b   1.000
_cell.length_c   1.000
_cell.angle_alpha   90.00
_cell.angle_beta   90.00
_cell.angle_gamma   90.00
#
_symmetry.space_group_name_H-M   'P 1'
#
loop_
_entity.id
_entity.type
_entity.pdbx_description
1 polymer ?
#
loop_
_entity_poly.entity_id
_entity_poly.type
_entity_poly.pdbx_seq_one_letter_code
_entity_poly.pdbx_strand_id
1 'polypeptide(L)'
;MKKVITYGTYDLFHEGHYKLLQRAKALGDYLIVGVTTEHFDEARGKVNVVDSIMDRIENVRKTGFADEIIVEDHDGQKIEDIQRYGVDIFTVGSDWIGTFDYLKQFCEVVYLERTPDISSTLERKNKFKIVNVGIVGTGRIAPRFISEAKYVSGINIACTYNPENQKAQAFSNRHDIPNYSGEYEKFLEQVDAVYIASPNETHYDYARKALENGKHVLCEKPAAFTKAEAQSLYQYAMDNRLVLMEAVKT
;
A
#
# COMPACT_ATOMS: atom_id res chain seq x y z
N MET A 1 -6.10 -34.54 -18.18
CA MET A 1 -5.46 -33.86 -17.05
C MET A 1 -5.87 -32.39 -17.15
N LYS A 2 -6.70 -31.93 -16.23
CA LYS A 2 -7.24 -30.55 -16.23
C LYS A 2 -6.19 -29.63 -15.59
N LYS A 3 -5.67 -28.68 -16.35
CA LYS A 3 -4.64 -27.74 -15.91
C LYS A 3 -5.22 -26.42 -15.43
N VAL A 4 -4.80 -26.00 -14.27
CA VAL A 4 -5.19 -24.74 -13.62
C VAL A 4 -3.98 -23.83 -13.50
N ILE A 5 -4.15 -22.53 -13.74
CA ILE A 5 -3.11 -21.52 -13.50
C ILE A 5 -3.65 -20.42 -12.57
N THR A 6 -2.82 -19.96 -11.66
CA THR A 6 -3.07 -18.80 -10.82
C THR A 6 -1.84 -17.93 -10.68
N TYR A 7 -2.03 -16.63 -10.44
CA TYR A 7 -0.92 -15.67 -10.27
C TYR A 7 -1.09 -14.86 -9.00
N GLY A 8 0.04 -14.50 -8.39
CA GLY A 8 0.05 -13.64 -7.23
C GLY A 8 1.44 -13.19 -6.83
N THR A 9 1.50 -12.16 -6.00
CA THR A 9 2.76 -11.71 -5.38
C THR A 9 3.20 -12.67 -4.28
N TYR A 10 2.25 -13.24 -3.52
CA TYR A 10 2.47 -14.13 -2.37
C TYR A 10 3.42 -13.56 -1.31
N ASP A 11 3.43 -12.24 -1.18
CA ASP A 11 4.21 -11.52 -0.18
C ASP A 11 3.66 -11.72 1.22
N LEU A 12 4.54 -11.86 2.23
CA LEU A 12 4.17 -12.15 3.61
C LEU A 12 3.17 -13.33 3.67
N PHE A 13 3.59 -14.46 3.18
CA PHE A 13 2.73 -15.62 2.97
C PHE A 13 1.88 -15.96 4.20
N HIS A 14 0.56 -16.01 4.02
CA HIS A 14 -0.43 -16.16 5.08
C HIS A 14 -1.50 -17.19 4.73
N GLU A 15 -2.37 -17.51 5.69
CA GLU A 15 -3.44 -18.49 5.51
C GLU A 15 -4.39 -18.19 4.33
N GLY A 16 -4.59 -16.91 3.99
CA GLY A 16 -5.37 -16.52 2.80
C GLY A 16 -4.75 -17.01 1.51
N HIS A 17 -3.40 -16.92 1.37
CA HIS A 17 -2.68 -17.47 0.22
C HIS A 17 -2.75 -19.00 0.21
N TYR A 18 -2.57 -19.64 1.37
CA TYR A 18 -2.68 -21.10 1.50
C TYR A 18 -4.06 -21.61 1.03
N LYS A 19 -5.14 -20.99 1.52
CA LYS A 19 -6.53 -21.36 1.13
C LYS A 19 -6.83 -21.07 -0.35
N LEU A 20 -6.27 -19.98 -0.91
CA LEU A 20 -6.39 -19.69 -2.33
C LEU A 20 -5.76 -20.81 -3.16
N LEU A 21 -4.51 -21.20 -2.85
CA LEU A 21 -3.80 -22.27 -3.56
C LEU A 21 -4.49 -23.62 -3.41
N GLN A 22 -4.99 -23.94 -2.21
CA GLN A 22 -5.75 -25.16 -1.94
C GLN A 22 -7.02 -25.23 -2.83
N ARG A 23 -7.78 -24.13 -2.91
CA ARG A 23 -9.00 -24.04 -3.74
C ARG A 23 -8.66 -24.07 -5.23
N ALA A 24 -7.58 -23.40 -5.64
CA ALA A 24 -7.11 -23.44 -7.02
C ALA A 24 -6.72 -24.87 -7.43
N LYS A 25 -5.99 -25.60 -6.58
CA LYS A 25 -5.66 -27.01 -6.82
C LYS A 25 -6.88 -27.90 -6.95
N ALA A 26 -7.94 -27.63 -6.18
CA ALA A 26 -9.19 -28.41 -6.24
C ALA A 26 -9.99 -28.23 -7.56
N LEU A 27 -9.65 -27.25 -8.40
CA LEU A 27 -10.29 -27.03 -9.70
C LEU A 27 -9.79 -27.98 -10.80
N GLY A 28 -8.63 -28.63 -10.59
CA GLY A 28 -8.05 -29.51 -11.61
C GLY A 28 -6.96 -30.44 -11.12
N ASP A 29 -6.37 -31.16 -12.03
CA ASP A 29 -5.35 -32.18 -11.74
C ASP A 29 -3.95 -31.60 -11.55
N TYR A 30 -3.65 -30.50 -12.27
CA TYR A 30 -2.33 -29.88 -12.33
C TYR A 30 -2.43 -28.38 -12.09
N LEU A 31 -1.75 -27.87 -11.06
CA LEU A 31 -1.74 -26.45 -10.71
C LEU A 31 -0.41 -25.79 -11.04
N ILE A 32 -0.45 -24.77 -11.88
CA ILE A 32 0.66 -23.88 -12.20
C ILE A 32 0.47 -22.61 -11.35
N VAL A 33 1.53 -22.17 -10.66
CA VAL A 33 1.48 -20.95 -9.84
C VAL A 33 2.52 -19.96 -10.35
N GLY A 34 2.05 -18.83 -10.88
CA GLY A 34 2.89 -17.69 -11.27
C GLY A 34 3.17 -16.77 -10.09
N VAL A 35 4.45 -16.56 -9.77
CA VAL A 35 4.90 -15.61 -8.74
C VAL A 35 5.46 -14.39 -9.42
N THR A 36 4.92 -13.19 -9.11
CA THR A 36 5.34 -11.93 -9.76
C THR A 36 6.72 -11.48 -9.28
N THR A 37 7.55 -10.93 -10.19
CA THR A 37 8.82 -10.30 -9.80
C THR A 37 8.59 -8.99 -9.06
N GLU A 38 9.58 -8.55 -8.27
CA GLU A 38 9.56 -7.24 -7.61
C GLU A 38 9.42 -6.11 -8.64
N HIS A 39 10.22 -6.17 -9.70
CA HIS A 39 10.19 -5.16 -10.76
C HIS A 39 8.83 -5.05 -11.45
N PHE A 40 8.18 -6.18 -11.72
CA PHE A 40 6.86 -6.19 -12.33
C PHE A 40 5.77 -5.72 -11.37
N ASP A 41 5.89 -6.06 -10.08
CA ASP A 41 5.01 -5.55 -9.03
C ASP A 41 5.15 -4.01 -8.86
N GLU A 42 6.39 -3.49 -8.89
CA GLU A 42 6.67 -2.04 -8.86
C GLU A 42 6.08 -1.31 -10.06
N ALA A 43 6.25 -1.85 -11.27
CA ALA A 43 5.68 -1.28 -12.50
C ALA A 43 4.14 -1.17 -12.45
N ARG A 44 3.47 -2.05 -11.69
CA ARG A 44 2.02 -2.03 -11.43
C ARG A 44 1.62 -1.24 -10.18
N GLY A 45 2.56 -0.51 -9.56
CA GLY A 45 2.32 0.31 -8.38
C GLY A 45 2.39 -0.42 -7.05
N LYS A 46 2.87 -1.67 -7.01
CA LYS A 46 3.07 -2.45 -5.78
C LYS A 46 4.50 -2.28 -5.25
N VAL A 47 4.79 -1.12 -4.69
CA VAL A 47 6.16 -0.72 -4.27
C VAL A 47 6.63 -1.29 -2.92
N ASN A 48 5.89 -2.20 -2.29
CA ASN A 48 6.12 -2.59 -0.89
C ASN A 48 6.14 -4.11 -0.69
N VAL A 49 6.71 -4.84 -1.62
CA VAL A 49 6.97 -6.27 -1.45
C VAL A 49 8.11 -6.43 -0.44
N VAL A 50 7.91 -7.22 0.59
CA VAL A 50 8.82 -7.40 1.73
C VAL A 50 9.70 -8.62 1.55
N ASP A 51 9.09 -9.75 1.17
CA ASP A 51 9.79 -11.01 0.99
C ASP A 51 10.41 -11.07 -0.41
N SER A 52 11.65 -11.53 -0.51
CA SER A 52 12.31 -11.72 -1.82
C SER A 52 11.52 -12.69 -2.69
N ILE A 53 11.66 -12.60 -4.02
CA ILE A 53 11.00 -13.55 -4.93
C ILE A 53 11.34 -15.00 -4.59
N MET A 54 12.57 -15.27 -4.13
CA MET A 54 13.00 -16.62 -3.75
C MET A 54 12.26 -17.12 -2.51
N ASP A 55 12.06 -16.26 -1.50
CA ASP A 55 11.28 -16.60 -0.31
C ASP A 55 9.81 -16.84 -0.66
N ARG A 56 9.24 -16.02 -1.53
CA ARG A 56 7.85 -16.14 -1.98
C ARG A 56 7.62 -17.44 -2.78
N ILE A 57 8.53 -17.80 -3.67
CA ILE A 57 8.53 -19.08 -4.39
C ILE A 57 8.63 -20.25 -3.41
N GLU A 58 9.55 -20.17 -2.45
CA GLU A 58 9.73 -21.23 -1.45
C GLU A 58 8.49 -21.40 -0.54
N ASN A 59 7.84 -20.30 -0.16
CA ASN A 59 6.59 -20.34 0.58
C ASN A 59 5.46 -21.02 -0.20
N VAL A 60 5.33 -20.73 -1.50
CA VAL A 60 4.38 -21.42 -2.38
C VAL A 60 4.73 -22.90 -2.48
N ARG A 61 6.01 -23.25 -2.68
CA ARG A 61 6.48 -24.64 -2.79
C ARG A 61 6.17 -25.45 -1.53
N LYS A 62 6.38 -24.89 -0.35
CA LYS A 62 6.09 -25.53 0.94
C LYS A 62 4.64 -25.90 1.14
N THR A 63 3.70 -25.30 0.43
CA THR A 63 2.28 -25.67 0.51
C THR A 63 2.00 -27.06 -0.06
N GLY A 64 2.82 -27.52 -1.00
CA GLY A 64 2.63 -28.78 -1.72
C GLY A 64 1.49 -28.79 -2.73
N PHE A 65 0.81 -27.65 -2.98
CA PHE A 65 -0.31 -27.57 -3.92
C PHE A 65 0.15 -27.32 -5.36
N ALA A 66 1.22 -26.56 -5.55
CA ALA A 66 1.75 -26.23 -6.88
C ALA A 66 2.51 -27.44 -7.47
N ASP A 67 2.09 -27.89 -8.64
CA ASP A 67 2.82 -28.89 -9.43
C ASP A 67 3.95 -28.22 -10.23
N GLU A 68 3.74 -26.96 -10.63
CA GLU A 68 4.74 -26.14 -11.30
C GLU A 68 4.68 -24.69 -10.78
N ILE A 69 5.85 -24.07 -10.63
CA ILE A 69 5.95 -22.65 -10.22
C ILE A 69 6.72 -21.93 -11.33
N ILE A 70 6.12 -20.87 -11.83
CA ILE A 70 6.69 -19.99 -12.84
C ILE A 70 6.84 -18.57 -12.31
N VAL A 71 7.64 -17.76 -12.98
CA VAL A 71 7.83 -16.35 -12.64
C VAL A 71 7.06 -15.49 -13.63
N GLU A 72 6.33 -14.49 -13.12
CA GLU A 72 5.66 -13.47 -13.93
C GLU A 72 6.49 -12.18 -13.91
N ASP A 73 6.91 -11.68 -15.04
CA ASP A 73 7.81 -10.53 -15.17
C ASP A 73 7.37 -9.46 -16.18
N HIS A 74 6.29 -9.71 -16.98
CA HIS A 74 5.83 -8.76 -17.99
C HIS A 74 4.31 -8.82 -18.26
N ASP A 75 3.80 -7.73 -18.83
CA ASP A 75 2.41 -7.67 -19.29
C ASP A 75 2.17 -8.58 -20.49
N GLY A 76 0.99 -9.24 -20.51
CA GLY A 76 0.63 -10.19 -21.57
C GLY A 76 1.05 -11.63 -21.28
N GLN A 77 1.98 -11.88 -20.38
CA GLN A 77 2.49 -13.23 -20.08
C GLN A 77 1.38 -14.23 -19.73
N LYS A 78 0.30 -13.79 -19.08
CA LYS A 78 -0.83 -14.68 -18.77
C LYS A 78 -1.43 -15.35 -20.01
N ILE A 79 -1.54 -14.62 -21.12
CA ILE A 79 -2.04 -15.18 -22.39
C ILE A 79 -1.03 -16.17 -22.95
N GLU A 80 0.25 -15.80 -22.93
CA GLU A 80 1.34 -16.65 -23.43
C GLU A 80 1.42 -17.96 -22.64
N ASP A 81 1.36 -17.89 -21.32
CA ASP A 81 1.41 -19.06 -20.45
C ASP A 81 0.16 -19.95 -20.59
N ILE A 82 -1.05 -19.36 -20.70
CA ILE A 82 -2.28 -20.13 -20.96
C ILE A 82 -2.13 -20.96 -22.26
N GLN A 83 -1.63 -20.33 -23.31
CA GLN A 83 -1.42 -21.00 -24.60
C GLN A 83 -0.28 -22.02 -24.55
N ARG A 84 0.85 -21.65 -23.96
CA ARG A 84 2.06 -22.48 -23.84
C ARG A 84 1.82 -23.77 -23.06
N TYR A 85 1.12 -23.66 -21.92
CA TYR A 85 0.86 -24.80 -21.05
C TYR A 85 -0.44 -25.55 -21.40
N GLY A 86 -1.27 -24.99 -22.29
CA GLY A 86 -2.59 -25.54 -22.61
C GLY A 86 -3.48 -25.56 -21.36
N VAL A 87 -3.65 -24.41 -20.75
CA VAL A 87 -4.38 -24.22 -19.50
C VAL A 87 -5.88 -24.28 -19.74
N ASP A 88 -6.60 -25.06 -18.94
CA ASP A 88 -8.06 -25.16 -19.00
C ASP A 88 -8.75 -24.10 -18.15
N ILE A 89 -8.17 -23.76 -16.96
CA ILE A 89 -8.76 -22.80 -16.01
C ILE A 89 -7.70 -21.79 -15.57
N PHE A 90 -8.01 -20.50 -15.73
CA PHE A 90 -7.37 -19.41 -15.01
C PHE A 90 -8.16 -19.06 -13.76
N THR A 91 -7.49 -18.93 -12.60
CA THR A 91 -8.17 -18.58 -11.36
C THR A 91 -7.43 -17.56 -10.53
N VAL A 92 -8.18 -16.68 -9.87
CA VAL A 92 -7.69 -15.67 -8.92
C VAL A 92 -8.75 -15.40 -7.84
N GLY A 93 -8.40 -14.62 -6.81
CA GLY A 93 -9.35 -14.19 -5.79
C GLY A 93 -10.47 -13.29 -6.33
N SER A 94 -11.61 -13.27 -5.65
CA SER A 94 -12.78 -12.45 -6.01
C SER A 94 -12.56 -10.94 -6.01
N ASP A 95 -11.47 -10.46 -5.39
CA ASP A 95 -11.07 -9.04 -5.44
C ASP A 95 -10.82 -8.56 -6.89
N TRP A 96 -10.62 -9.50 -7.82
CA TRP A 96 -10.31 -9.26 -9.22
C TRP A 96 -11.48 -9.57 -10.18
N ILE A 97 -12.71 -9.71 -9.67
CA ILE A 97 -13.89 -9.98 -10.51
C ILE A 97 -13.97 -8.98 -11.65
N GLY A 98 -14.07 -9.51 -12.88
CA GLY A 98 -14.14 -8.73 -14.11
C GLY A 98 -12.81 -8.31 -14.72
N THR A 99 -11.74 -8.18 -13.91
CA THR A 99 -10.43 -7.70 -14.37
C THR A 99 -9.78 -8.61 -15.42
N PHE A 100 -9.98 -9.93 -15.28
CA PHE A 100 -9.38 -10.94 -16.16
C PHE A 100 -10.38 -11.58 -17.12
N ASP A 101 -11.54 -10.98 -17.32
CA ASP A 101 -12.59 -11.49 -18.22
C ASP A 101 -12.13 -11.58 -19.68
N TYR A 102 -11.10 -10.80 -20.07
CA TYR A 102 -10.49 -10.91 -21.39
C TYR A 102 -9.79 -12.25 -21.64
N LEU A 103 -9.48 -13.03 -20.60
CA LEU A 103 -8.90 -14.37 -20.74
C LEU A 103 -9.94 -15.44 -21.06
N LYS A 104 -11.25 -15.15 -20.94
CA LYS A 104 -12.35 -16.09 -21.26
C LYS A 104 -12.34 -16.58 -22.72
N GLN A 105 -11.67 -15.86 -23.61
CA GLN A 105 -11.50 -16.31 -24.99
C GLN A 105 -10.44 -17.43 -25.14
N PHE A 106 -9.62 -17.67 -24.10
CA PHE A 106 -8.54 -18.64 -24.13
C PHE A 106 -8.76 -19.82 -23.18
N CYS A 107 -9.43 -19.62 -22.05
CA CYS A 107 -9.69 -20.64 -21.04
C CYS A 107 -10.90 -20.25 -20.16
N GLU A 108 -11.34 -21.16 -19.32
CA GLU A 108 -12.32 -20.85 -18.25
C GLU A 108 -11.70 -19.89 -17.23
N VAL A 109 -12.45 -18.85 -16.81
CA VAL A 109 -12.00 -17.91 -15.76
C VAL A 109 -12.87 -18.09 -14.53
N VAL A 110 -12.24 -18.46 -13.40
CA VAL A 110 -12.91 -18.73 -12.12
C VAL A 110 -12.40 -17.75 -11.08
N TYR A 111 -13.29 -17.02 -10.43
CA TYR A 111 -12.98 -16.14 -9.30
C TYR A 111 -13.31 -16.84 -8.00
N LEU A 112 -12.28 -17.07 -7.17
CA LEU A 112 -12.42 -17.75 -5.88
C LEU A 112 -12.83 -16.78 -4.79
N GLU A 113 -13.80 -17.15 -3.97
CA GLU A 113 -14.23 -16.33 -2.85
C GLU A 113 -13.06 -15.98 -1.92
N ARG A 114 -13.04 -14.75 -1.43
CA ARG A 114 -12.04 -14.30 -0.47
C ARG A 114 -12.24 -15.00 0.88
N THR A 115 -11.14 -15.36 1.52
CA THR A 115 -11.16 -15.76 2.93
C THR A 115 -11.34 -14.49 3.78
N PRO A 116 -12.43 -14.36 4.57
CA PRO A 116 -12.66 -13.19 5.40
C PRO A 116 -11.49 -12.97 6.38
N ASP A 117 -11.26 -11.69 6.74
CA ASP A 117 -10.34 -11.26 7.81
C ASP A 117 -8.86 -11.58 7.66
N ILE A 118 -8.41 -12.07 6.50
CA ILE A 118 -7.00 -12.38 6.24
C ILE A 118 -6.53 -11.68 4.97
N SER A 119 -5.52 -10.83 5.10
CA SER A 119 -4.86 -10.17 3.95
C SER A 119 -3.41 -9.84 4.27
N SER A 120 -2.57 -9.75 3.24
CA SER A 120 -1.19 -9.27 3.38
C SER A 120 -1.11 -7.89 4.04
N THR A 121 -2.15 -7.05 3.87
CA THR A 121 -2.26 -5.76 4.55
C THR A 121 -2.43 -5.93 6.07
N LEU A 122 -3.21 -6.92 6.52
CA LEU A 122 -3.38 -7.20 7.94
C LEU A 122 -2.10 -7.80 8.55
N GLU A 123 -1.45 -8.71 7.83
CA GLU A 123 -0.16 -9.29 8.26
C GLU A 123 0.95 -8.23 8.33
N ARG A 124 0.98 -7.28 7.39
CA ARG A 124 1.89 -6.11 7.47
C ARG A 124 1.60 -5.27 8.71
N LYS A 125 0.33 -5.05 9.03
CA LYS A 125 -0.08 -4.35 10.26
C LYS A 125 0.44 -5.02 11.52
N ASN A 126 0.50 -6.34 11.54
CA ASN A 126 0.96 -7.10 12.68
C ASN A 126 2.51 -7.19 12.76
N LYS A 127 3.19 -7.20 11.62
CA LYS A 127 4.66 -7.36 11.52
C LYS A 127 5.41 -6.03 11.62
N PHE A 128 4.82 -4.92 11.17
CA PHE A 128 5.43 -3.59 11.15
C PHE A 128 4.64 -2.59 12.00
N LYS A 129 5.36 -1.76 12.74
CA LYS A 129 4.74 -0.62 13.44
C LYS A 129 4.10 0.31 12.40
N ILE A 130 2.76 0.43 12.44
CA ILE A 130 2.04 1.33 11.55
C ILE A 130 2.28 2.76 12.00
N VAL A 131 2.69 3.59 11.08
CA VAL A 131 2.80 5.03 11.28
C VAL A 131 1.46 5.68 10.94
N ASN A 132 0.78 6.24 11.93
CA ASN A 132 -0.41 7.04 11.73
C ASN A 132 -0.02 8.43 11.24
N VAL A 133 -0.36 8.75 10.00
CA VAL A 133 -0.05 10.04 9.37
C VAL A 133 -1.28 10.94 9.45
N GLY A 134 -1.08 12.16 9.94
CA GLY A 134 -2.08 13.21 9.91
C GLY A 134 -1.87 14.16 8.74
N ILE A 135 -2.96 14.63 8.15
CA ILE A 135 -2.95 15.60 7.05
C ILE A 135 -3.21 17.00 7.61
N VAL A 136 -2.26 17.91 7.44
CA VAL A 136 -2.39 19.33 7.83
C VAL A 136 -2.71 20.16 6.59
N GLY A 137 -3.95 20.65 6.53
CA GLY A 137 -4.47 21.38 5.38
C GLY A 137 -5.31 20.50 4.45
N THR A 138 -6.37 21.13 3.91
CA THR A 138 -7.39 20.48 3.06
C THR A 138 -7.36 21.01 1.62
N GLY A 139 -6.20 21.52 1.20
CA GLY A 139 -5.99 22.13 -0.10
C GLY A 139 -5.80 21.13 -1.23
N ARG A 140 -5.44 21.66 -2.40
CA ARG A 140 -5.36 20.91 -3.67
C ARG A 140 -4.30 19.79 -3.68
N ILE A 141 -3.24 19.91 -2.89
CA ILE A 141 -2.12 18.96 -2.88
C ILE A 141 -2.41 17.74 -1.99
N ALA A 142 -3.11 17.93 -0.87
CA ALA A 142 -3.42 16.86 0.08
C ALA A 142 -4.11 15.62 -0.54
N PRO A 143 -5.11 15.74 -1.43
CA PRO A 143 -5.73 14.58 -2.10
C PRO A 143 -4.76 13.72 -2.90
N ARG A 144 -3.75 14.34 -3.52
CA ARG A 144 -2.74 13.64 -4.28
C ARG A 144 -1.86 12.76 -3.35
N PHE A 145 -1.36 13.33 -2.27
CA PHE A 145 -0.61 12.58 -1.27
C PHE A 145 -1.42 11.39 -0.74
N ILE A 146 -2.71 11.60 -0.39
CA ILE A 146 -3.58 10.54 0.11
C ILE A 146 -3.72 9.40 -0.91
N SER A 147 -3.87 9.73 -2.20
CA SER A 147 -4.00 8.72 -3.25
C SER A 147 -2.72 7.90 -3.42
N GLU A 148 -1.55 8.54 -3.33
CA GLU A 148 -0.24 7.89 -3.42
C GLU A 148 0.09 7.08 -2.15
N ALA A 149 -0.24 7.61 -0.97
CA ALA A 149 -0.03 6.94 0.32
C ALA A 149 -0.78 5.60 0.48
N LYS A 150 -1.88 5.41 -0.24
CA LYS A 150 -2.63 4.14 -0.26
C LYS A 150 -1.80 2.94 -0.77
N TYR A 151 -0.78 3.21 -1.57
CA TYR A 151 0.12 2.19 -2.10
C TYR A 151 1.35 1.95 -1.22
N VAL A 152 1.52 2.72 -0.13
CA VAL A 152 2.65 2.58 0.79
C VAL A 152 2.25 1.74 2.00
N SER A 153 2.95 0.62 2.21
CA SER A 153 2.71 -0.24 3.38
C SER A 153 3.27 0.38 4.66
N GLY A 154 2.60 0.11 5.79
CA GLY A 154 3.03 0.64 7.08
C GLY A 154 2.61 2.09 7.35
N ILE A 155 1.83 2.70 6.45
CA ILE A 155 1.23 4.03 6.64
C ILE A 155 -0.28 3.90 6.74
N ASN A 156 -0.87 4.63 7.67
CA ASN A 156 -2.30 4.81 7.81
C ASN A 156 -2.61 6.31 7.88
N ILE A 157 -3.50 6.82 7.03
CA ILE A 157 -3.97 8.21 7.13
C ILE A 157 -5.04 8.25 8.21
N ALA A 158 -4.69 8.76 9.38
CA ALA A 158 -5.49 8.63 10.60
C ALA A 158 -6.39 9.83 10.88
N CYS A 159 -5.95 11.04 10.55
CA CYS A 159 -6.65 12.27 10.93
C CYS A 159 -6.38 13.41 9.93
N THR A 160 -7.35 14.30 9.78
CA THR A 160 -7.19 15.57 9.03
C THR A 160 -7.31 16.76 9.96
N TYR A 161 -6.44 17.73 9.78
CA TYR A 161 -6.51 19.02 10.47
C TYR A 161 -6.79 20.17 9.51
N ASN A 162 -7.70 21.02 9.89
CA ASN A 162 -7.88 22.37 9.32
C ASN A 162 -8.43 23.26 10.45
N PRO A 163 -7.94 24.51 10.65
CA PRO A 163 -8.46 25.40 11.70
C PRO A 163 -9.98 25.66 11.56
N GLU A 164 -10.51 25.54 10.34
CA GLU A 164 -11.96 25.49 10.11
C GLU A 164 -12.45 24.05 10.21
N ASN A 165 -12.97 23.66 11.37
CA ASN A 165 -13.38 22.28 11.68
C ASN A 165 -14.33 21.67 10.63
N GLN A 166 -15.24 22.47 10.08
CA GLN A 166 -16.15 22.02 9.02
C GLN A 166 -15.41 21.63 7.73
N LYS A 167 -14.31 22.32 7.38
CA LYS A 167 -13.47 21.96 6.24
C LYS A 167 -12.71 20.67 6.51
N ALA A 168 -12.20 20.48 7.73
CA ALA A 168 -11.57 19.23 8.12
C ALA A 168 -12.54 18.05 8.00
N GLN A 169 -13.75 18.19 8.54
CA GLN A 169 -14.81 17.19 8.46
C GLN A 169 -15.21 16.83 7.03
N ALA A 170 -15.50 17.85 6.20
CA ALA A 170 -15.88 17.64 4.82
C ALA A 170 -14.77 16.94 3.99
N PHE A 171 -13.51 17.26 4.28
CA PHE A 171 -12.36 16.65 3.65
C PHE A 171 -12.19 15.19 4.09
N SER A 172 -12.28 14.90 5.38
CA SER A 172 -12.19 13.54 5.93
C SER A 172 -13.28 12.63 5.36
N ASN A 173 -14.54 13.12 5.31
CA ASN A 173 -15.64 12.35 4.74
C ASN A 173 -15.44 12.04 3.24
N ARG A 174 -14.85 12.98 2.47
CA ARG A 174 -14.59 12.79 1.03
C ARG A 174 -13.50 11.76 0.75
N HIS A 175 -12.54 11.61 1.65
CA HIS A 175 -11.34 10.80 1.46
C HIS A 175 -11.29 9.56 2.36
N ASP A 176 -12.42 9.24 3.05
CA ASP A 176 -12.53 8.10 3.96
C ASP A 176 -11.48 8.11 5.09
N ILE A 177 -11.15 9.30 5.61
CA ILE A 177 -10.25 9.47 6.75
C ILE A 177 -11.07 9.38 8.03
N PRO A 178 -10.70 8.51 9.00
CA PRO A 178 -11.57 8.21 10.14
C PRO A 178 -11.78 9.36 11.12
N ASN A 179 -10.80 10.28 11.22
CA ASN A 179 -10.86 11.36 12.19
C ASN A 179 -10.56 12.72 11.57
N TYR A 180 -11.02 13.77 12.25
CA TYR A 180 -10.71 15.15 11.89
C TYR A 180 -10.66 16.05 13.14
N SER A 181 -9.96 17.17 13.07
CA SER A 181 -9.90 18.15 14.14
C SER A 181 -9.75 19.58 13.61
N GLY A 182 -10.39 20.53 14.30
CA GLY A 182 -10.16 21.97 14.17
C GLY A 182 -9.11 22.50 15.16
N GLU A 183 -8.65 21.66 16.10
CA GLU A 183 -7.65 21.99 17.11
C GLU A 183 -6.37 21.20 16.85
N TYR A 184 -5.23 21.92 16.69
CA TYR A 184 -3.98 21.28 16.24
C TYR A 184 -3.41 20.33 17.28
N GLU A 185 -3.48 20.67 18.54
CA GLU A 185 -2.99 19.85 19.66
C GLU A 185 -3.75 18.51 19.72
N LYS A 186 -5.08 18.54 19.66
CA LYS A 186 -5.91 17.32 19.63
C LYS A 186 -5.68 16.46 18.39
N PHE A 187 -5.35 17.09 17.27
CA PHE A 187 -4.94 16.38 16.06
C PHE A 187 -3.61 15.67 16.27
N LEU A 188 -2.60 16.34 16.85
CA LEU A 188 -1.28 15.75 17.08
C LEU A 188 -1.34 14.52 18.01
N GLU A 189 -2.25 14.46 18.97
CA GLU A 189 -2.44 13.31 19.85
C GLU A 189 -2.81 12.01 19.09
N GLN A 190 -3.39 12.13 17.90
CA GLN A 190 -3.93 11.01 17.12
C GLN A 190 -2.96 10.46 16.08
N VAL A 191 -1.76 11.03 15.94
CA VAL A 191 -0.84 10.72 14.84
C VAL A 191 0.60 10.52 15.33
N ASP A 192 1.39 9.80 14.55
CA ASP A 192 2.82 9.60 14.77
C ASP A 192 3.65 10.53 13.88
N ALA A 193 3.11 10.89 12.72
CA ALA A 193 3.74 11.78 11.75
C ALA A 193 2.70 12.72 11.14
N VAL A 194 3.15 13.84 10.61
CA VAL A 194 2.29 14.80 9.90
C VAL A 194 2.79 15.07 8.48
N TYR A 195 1.85 15.13 7.54
CA TYR A 195 2.08 15.69 6.22
C TYR A 195 1.49 17.09 6.17
N ILE A 196 2.34 18.10 5.99
CA ILE A 196 1.95 19.51 5.99
C ILE A 196 1.78 19.99 4.55
N ALA A 197 0.53 20.30 4.19
CA ALA A 197 0.10 20.79 2.88
C ALA A 197 -0.84 21.99 3.03
N SER A 198 -0.61 22.80 4.04
CA SER A 198 -1.29 24.06 4.36
C SER A 198 -0.73 25.21 3.50
N PRO A 199 -1.21 26.47 3.63
CA PRO A 199 -0.54 27.61 3.01
C PRO A 199 0.92 27.76 3.47
N ASN A 200 1.81 28.13 2.55
CA ASN A 200 3.26 28.14 2.77
C ASN A 200 3.69 28.93 4.02
N GLU A 201 3.01 30.04 4.31
CA GLU A 201 3.30 30.91 5.47
C GLU A 201 3.05 30.22 6.83
N THR A 202 2.36 29.09 6.85
CA THR A 202 2.06 28.32 8.06
C THR A 202 2.93 27.08 8.24
N HIS A 203 3.75 26.73 7.23
CA HIS A 203 4.55 25.52 7.22
C HIS A 203 5.51 25.44 8.40
N TYR A 204 6.28 26.51 8.63
CA TYR A 204 7.25 26.58 9.74
C TYR A 204 6.59 26.34 11.09
N ASP A 205 5.50 27.05 11.37
CA ASP A 205 4.83 26.99 12.68
C ASP A 205 4.22 25.62 12.94
N TYR A 206 3.55 25.02 11.94
CA TYR A 206 3.01 23.67 12.08
C TYR A 206 4.11 22.62 12.19
N ALA A 207 5.17 22.72 11.40
CA ALA A 207 6.30 21.80 11.48
C ALA A 207 6.98 21.89 12.84
N ARG A 208 7.23 23.11 13.33
CA ARG A 208 7.85 23.34 14.64
C ARG A 208 7.05 22.74 15.77
N LYS A 209 5.73 23.03 15.83
CA LYS A 209 4.84 22.48 16.82
C LYS A 209 4.72 20.95 16.76
N ALA A 210 4.69 20.37 15.55
CA ALA A 210 4.66 18.93 15.40
C ALA A 210 5.92 18.27 15.97
N LEU A 211 7.11 18.80 15.63
CA LEU A 211 8.40 18.32 16.18
C LEU A 211 8.45 18.46 17.71
N GLU A 212 8.01 19.58 18.26
CA GLU A 212 7.95 19.81 19.72
C GLU A 212 7.03 18.82 20.44
N ASN A 213 6.01 18.30 19.75
CA ASN A 213 5.13 17.22 20.24
C ASN A 213 5.63 15.81 19.89
N GLY A 214 6.90 15.67 19.46
CA GLY A 214 7.52 14.38 19.19
C GLY A 214 7.01 13.70 17.91
N LYS A 215 6.47 14.46 16.94
CA LYS A 215 5.95 13.91 15.68
C LYS A 215 6.96 14.06 14.56
N HIS A 216 7.03 13.04 13.69
CA HIS A 216 7.77 13.15 12.43
C HIS A 216 7.06 14.07 11.46
N VAL A 217 7.79 14.75 10.58
CA VAL A 217 7.25 15.76 9.67
C VAL A 217 7.68 15.50 8.23
N LEU A 218 6.71 15.44 7.33
CA LEU A 218 6.86 15.64 5.89
C LEU A 218 6.15 16.94 5.53
N CYS A 219 6.90 17.95 5.06
CA CYS A 219 6.35 19.27 4.78
C CYS A 219 6.45 19.59 3.29
N GLU A 220 5.38 20.13 2.69
CA GLU A 220 5.44 20.68 1.33
C GLU A 220 6.44 21.85 1.28
N LYS A 221 6.98 22.04 0.11
CA LYS A 221 7.97 23.10 -0.15
C LYS A 221 7.30 24.48 -0.27
N PRO A 222 7.95 25.55 0.22
CA PRO A 222 9.13 25.56 1.07
C PRO A 222 8.72 25.26 2.53
N ALA A 223 9.50 24.45 3.23
CA ALA A 223 9.27 24.16 4.65
C ALA A 223 9.50 25.37 5.56
N ALA A 224 10.31 26.31 5.11
CA ALA A 224 10.59 27.58 5.80
C ALA A 224 10.98 28.67 4.77
N PHE A 225 10.80 29.93 5.12
CA PHE A 225 11.15 31.06 4.24
C PHE A 225 12.56 31.56 4.45
N THR A 226 13.18 31.29 5.59
CA THR A 226 14.52 31.75 5.90
C THR A 226 15.45 30.58 6.22
N LYS A 227 16.75 30.81 5.96
CA LYS A 227 17.79 29.83 6.34
C LYS A 227 17.79 29.55 7.85
N ALA A 228 17.56 30.57 8.67
CA ALA A 228 17.55 30.43 10.12
C ALA A 228 16.38 29.53 10.59
N GLU A 229 15.18 29.71 10.06
CA GLU A 229 14.03 28.85 10.32
C GLU A 229 14.31 27.41 9.90
N ALA A 230 14.79 27.21 8.67
CA ALA A 230 15.13 25.89 8.18
C ALA A 230 16.15 25.19 9.09
N GLN A 231 17.26 25.88 9.43
CA GLN A 231 18.28 25.36 10.33
C GLN A 231 17.69 24.99 11.70
N SER A 232 16.82 25.83 12.25
CA SER A 232 16.14 25.59 13.53
C SER A 232 15.29 24.32 13.50
N LEU A 233 14.51 24.10 12.44
CA LEU A 233 13.68 22.90 12.29
C LEU A 233 14.53 21.63 12.19
N TYR A 234 15.53 21.63 11.30
CA TYR A 234 16.39 20.45 11.08
C TYR A 234 17.21 20.14 12.32
N GLN A 235 17.78 21.16 13.00
CA GLN A 235 18.54 20.95 14.24
C GLN A 235 17.65 20.35 15.32
N TYR A 236 16.43 20.88 15.51
CA TYR A 236 15.51 20.33 16.49
C TYR A 236 15.14 18.86 16.19
N ALA A 237 14.86 18.56 14.93
CA ALA A 237 14.54 17.20 14.52
C ALA A 237 15.71 16.23 14.81
N MET A 238 16.94 16.61 14.47
CA MET A 238 18.14 15.81 14.73
C MET A 238 18.35 15.57 16.23
N ASP A 239 18.28 16.62 17.05
CA ASP A 239 18.52 16.54 18.49
C ASP A 239 17.48 15.63 19.19
N ASN A 240 16.25 15.54 18.66
CA ASN A 240 15.18 14.74 19.22
C ASN A 240 14.95 13.40 18.48
N ARG A 241 15.81 13.01 17.53
CA ARG A 241 15.71 11.78 16.72
C ARG A 241 14.39 11.68 15.95
N LEU A 242 13.90 12.82 15.47
CA LEU A 242 12.72 12.91 14.63
C LEU A 242 13.11 13.03 13.16
N VAL A 243 12.24 12.59 12.28
CA VAL A 243 12.39 12.77 10.84
C VAL A 243 11.72 14.08 10.44
N LEU A 244 12.47 14.94 9.75
CA LEU A 244 11.93 16.08 9.02
C LEU A 244 12.37 15.96 7.57
N MET A 245 11.39 15.95 6.66
CA MET A 245 11.62 15.91 5.22
C MET A 245 10.84 17.03 4.53
N GLU A 246 11.45 17.63 3.51
CA GLU A 246 10.77 18.56 2.61
C GLU A 246 10.36 17.82 1.33
N ALA A 247 9.10 17.97 0.92
CA ALA A 247 8.56 17.33 -0.28
C ALA A 247 9.02 18.09 -1.54
N VAL A 248 10.26 17.84 -1.95
CA VAL A 248 10.82 18.39 -3.21
C VAL A 248 10.52 17.39 -4.33
N LYS A 249 9.78 17.83 -5.33
CA LYS A 249 9.53 17.04 -6.53
C LYS A 249 10.73 17.22 -7.47
N THR A 250 11.46 16.15 -7.73
CA THR A 250 12.48 16.07 -8.80
C THR A 250 11.86 15.80 -10.14
#